data_35b14be69483e4224a9c57d17f1daca0
#
_entry.id   35b14be69483e4224a9c57d17f1daca0
#
_cell.length_a   1.000
_cell.length_b   1.000
_cell.length_c   1.000
_cell.angle_alpha   90.00
_cell.angle_beta   90.00
_cell.angle_gamma   90.00
#
_symmetry.space_group_name_H-M   'P 1'
#
loop_
_entity.id
_entity.type
_entity.pdbx_description
1 polymer ?
#
loop_
_entity_poly.entity_id
_entity_poly.type
_entity_poly.pdbx_seq_one_letter_code
_entity_poly.pdbx_strand_id
1 'polypeptide(L)'
;MKEKEISWKVLDIPVYGTILSRKSDGMKPGVILVAGSGPTDRNWCSPLLPGTNCSGKIIAEKLAESGFVTMRYDKLASGPHVMENLSKFTGKLSMQSHLEELSGAVEALSLEKNVDQDKLFVLTNSEGAIHAVNYQLKPSVPKFKGLLLTGPPGRSVGDVARDQLAVQIASMPDSQEILNEYDKAISAFIFGNPIEINPMLPAPVKQLLQSLYNPANMPFSRELWAYSLSDYIGGIMDSIMVLIGKKDIQVNWKIDGSILQKALSKNKSASFVYPELANHVLKHEELPADRLTAEYVGSHYNAADTMIDKQAIDTILSWLNGLV
;
A
#
# COMPACT_ATOMS: atom_id res chain seq x y z
N MET A 1 -15.03 7.34 -20.70
CA MET A 1 -13.92 6.42 -20.40
C MET A 1 -14.30 5.00 -20.81
N LYS A 2 -13.32 4.10 -20.99
CA LYS A 2 -13.53 2.68 -21.30
C LYS A 2 -12.88 1.86 -20.20
N GLU A 3 -13.67 1.02 -19.57
CA GLU A 3 -13.19 -0.01 -18.64
C GLU A 3 -13.08 -1.36 -19.35
N LYS A 4 -12.07 -2.15 -18.97
CA LYS A 4 -11.84 -3.51 -19.44
C LYS A 4 -11.42 -4.36 -18.25
N GLU A 5 -12.23 -5.38 -17.96
CA GLU A 5 -11.87 -6.40 -16.98
C GLU A 5 -10.86 -7.37 -17.59
N ILE A 6 -9.87 -7.74 -16.81
CA ILE A 6 -8.84 -8.71 -17.17
C ILE A 6 -8.57 -9.65 -16.02
N SER A 7 -7.92 -10.77 -16.32
CA SER A 7 -7.47 -11.71 -15.29
C SER A 7 -6.21 -12.45 -15.72
N TRP A 8 -5.43 -12.84 -14.74
CA TRP A 8 -4.27 -13.76 -14.89
C TRP A 8 -4.24 -14.73 -13.72
N LYS A 9 -3.28 -15.64 -13.67
CA LYS A 9 -3.20 -16.61 -12.57
C LYS A 9 -1.95 -16.43 -11.74
N VAL A 10 -2.12 -16.57 -10.43
CA VAL A 10 -1.06 -16.71 -9.44
C VAL A 10 -1.41 -17.88 -8.54
N LEU A 11 -0.49 -18.81 -8.30
CA LEU A 11 -0.77 -20.07 -7.57
C LEU A 11 -1.96 -20.87 -8.16
N ASP A 12 -2.15 -20.83 -9.47
CA ASP A 12 -3.33 -21.37 -10.18
C ASP A 12 -4.68 -20.73 -9.79
N ILE A 13 -4.66 -19.61 -9.09
CA ILE A 13 -5.84 -18.86 -8.67
C ILE A 13 -6.00 -17.63 -9.58
N PRO A 14 -7.20 -17.34 -10.09
CA PRO A 14 -7.44 -16.13 -10.86
C PRO A 14 -7.24 -14.87 -9.99
N VAL A 15 -6.44 -13.95 -10.49
CA VAL A 15 -6.31 -12.58 -10.03
C VAL A 15 -7.05 -11.69 -11.02
N TYR A 16 -7.86 -10.78 -10.53
CA TYR A 16 -8.71 -9.93 -11.36
C TYR A 16 -8.26 -8.48 -11.32
N GLY A 17 -8.34 -7.81 -12.45
CA GLY A 17 -7.99 -6.40 -12.58
C GLY A 17 -8.88 -5.65 -13.54
N THR A 18 -8.85 -4.33 -13.43
CA THR A 18 -9.57 -3.39 -14.30
C THR A 18 -8.58 -2.44 -14.95
N ILE A 19 -8.56 -2.42 -16.28
CA ILE A 19 -7.87 -1.40 -17.06
C ILE A 19 -8.85 -0.30 -17.41
N LEU A 20 -8.48 0.96 -17.11
CA LEU A 20 -9.26 2.13 -17.43
C LEU A 20 -8.48 3.04 -18.37
N SER A 21 -9.11 3.46 -19.47
CA SER A 21 -8.51 4.36 -20.44
C SER A 21 -9.53 5.33 -21.02
N ARG A 22 -9.05 6.48 -21.50
CA ARG A 22 -9.83 7.38 -22.35
C ARG A 22 -9.63 6.97 -23.80
N LYS A 23 -10.72 6.96 -24.59
CA LYS A 23 -10.61 6.78 -26.05
C LYS A 23 -9.80 7.94 -26.63
N SER A 24 -8.70 7.64 -27.25
CA SER A 24 -7.89 8.58 -28.04
C SER A 24 -6.87 7.77 -28.85
N ASP A 25 -6.32 8.37 -29.88
CA ASP A 25 -5.31 7.77 -30.71
C ASP A 25 -3.91 7.87 -30.09
N GLY A 26 -3.01 6.96 -30.50
CA GLY A 26 -1.61 6.94 -30.11
C GLY A 26 -1.31 6.13 -28.83
N MET A 27 0.00 5.94 -28.63
CA MET A 27 0.55 5.26 -27.44
C MET A 27 0.47 6.17 -26.22
N LYS A 28 0.22 5.59 -25.05
CA LYS A 28 0.01 6.30 -23.79
C LYS A 28 0.82 5.71 -22.67
N PRO A 29 1.23 6.52 -21.71
CA PRO A 29 1.86 6.00 -20.50
C PRO A 29 0.86 5.15 -19.69
N GLY A 30 1.39 4.08 -19.08
CA GLY A 30 0.63 3.19 -18.21
C GLY A 30 0.94 3.44 -16.74
N VAL A 31 -0.08 3.38 -15.88
CA VAL A 31 0.09 3.47 -14.42
C VAL A 31 -0.60 2.29 -13.75
N ILE A 32 0.14 1.51 -12.98
CA ILE A 32 -0.39 0.43 -12.16
C ILE A 32 -0.60 0.94 -10.74
N LEU A 33 -1.81 0.79 -10.21
CA LEU A 33 -2.13 1.16 -8.83
C LEU A 33 -2.11 -0.09 -7.94
N VAL A 34 -1.27 -0.06 -6.90
CA VAL A 34 -1.08 -1.16 -5.95
C VAL A 34 -1.69 -0.78 -4.60
N ALA A 35 -2.64 -1.58 -4.14
CA ALA A 35 -3.35 -1.35 -2.88
C ALA A 35 -2.46 -1.58 -1.66
N GLY A 36 -2.84 -0.96 -0.53
CA GLY A 36 -2.21 -1.14 0.78
C GLY A 36 -2.57 -2.48 1.47
N SER A 37 -2.27 -2.55 2.76
CA SER A 37 -2.41 -3.74 3.60
C SER A 37 -3.85 -4.28 3.71
N GLY A 38 -3.93 -5.53 4.13
CA GLY A 38 -5.19 -6.20 4.45
C GLY A 38 -6.00 -6.58 3.21
N PRO A 39 -7.31 -6.88 3.38
CA PRO A 39 -8.21 -7.29 2.31
C PRO A 39 -8.66 -6.12 1.42
N THR A 40 -7.79 -5.13 1.25
CA THR A 40 -8.03 -3.92 0.45
C THR A 40 -8.05 -4.28 -1.03
N ASP A 41 -9.18 -3.99 -1.68
CA ASP A 41 -9.44 -4.33 -3.08
C ASP A 41 -8.73 -3.40 -4.08
N ARG A 42 -8.93 -3.65 -5.37
CA ARG A 42 -8.38 -2.85 -6.50
C ARG A 42 -8.75 -1.37 -6.45
N ASN A 43 -9.82 -1.00 -5.78
CA ASN A 43 -10.28 0.39 -5.65
C ASN A 43 -9.68 1.08 -4.42
N TRP A 44 -8.91 0.34 -3.63
CA TRP A 44 -8.41 0.70 -2.31
C TRP A 44 -9.54 0.81 -1.27
N CYS A 45 -10.61 0.02 -1.47
CA CYS A 45 -11.65 -0.22 -0.49
C CYS A 45 -11.27 -1.40 0.41
N SER A 46 -11.46 -1.23 1.71
CA SER A 46 -11.38 -2.35 2.67
C SER A 46 -12.79 -2.74 3.13
N PRO A 47 -13.15 -4.02 3.13
CA PRO A 47 -14.44 -4.47 3.68
C PRO A 47 -14.55 -4.26 5.20
N LEU A 48 -13.43 -3.93 5.85
CA LEU A 48 -13.38 -3.62 7.29
C LEU A 48 -13.75 -2.15 7.59
N LEU A 49 -13.87 -1.30 6.57
CA LEU A 49 -14.19 0.12 6.71
C LEU A 49 -15.48 0.45 5.98
N PRO A 50 -16.33 1.33 6.55
CA PRO A 50 -17.57 1.76 5.90
C PRO A 50 -17.30 2.63 4.67
N GLY A 51 -18.26 2.65 3.74
CA GLY A 51 -18.25 3.51 2.56
C GLY A 51 -17.58 2.88 1.33
N THR A 52 -17.81 3.51 0.18
CA THR A 52 -17.37 3.03 -1.14
C THR A 52 -16.67 4.10 -1.97
N ASN A 53 -16.45 5.30 -1.40
CA ASN A 53 -15.78 6.42 -2.07
C ASN A 53 -14.25 6.27 -1.97
N CYS A 54 -13.72 5.25 -2.61
CA CYS A 54 -12.36 4.75 -2.40
C CYS A 54 -11.33 5.44 -3.30
N SER A 55 -10.21 5.81 -2.70
CA SER A 55 -9.18 6.66 -3.32
C SER A 55 -8.55 6.05 -4.56
N GLY A 56 -8.30 4.74 -4.60
CA GLY A 56 -7.65 4.09 -5.73
C GLY A 56 -8.47 4.22 -7.02
N LYS A 57 -9.79 4.07 -6.93
CA LYS A 57 -10.70 4.29 -8.08
C LYS A 57 -10.67 5.75 -8.54
N ILE A 58 -10.84 6.68 -7.61
CA ILE A 58 -10.88 8.13 -7.94
C ILE A 58 -9.57 8.59 -8.57
N ILE A 59 -8.43 8.15 -8.04
CA ILE A 59 -7.11 8.50 -8.58
C ILE A 59 -6.94 7.91 -9.98
N ALA A 60 -7.33 6.64 -10.20
CA ALA A 60 -7.26 6.00 -11.50
C ALA A 60 -8.10 6.74 -12.55
N GLU A 61 -9.30 7.22 -12.17
CA GLU A 61 -10.16 8.02 -13.04
C GLU A 61 -9.49 9.35 -13.41
N LYS A 62 -8.93 10.08 -12.44
CA LYS A 62 -8.21 11.34 -12.68
C LYS A 62 -6.96 11.16 -13.56
N LEU A 63 -6.22 10.08 -13.37
CA LEU A 63 -5.10 9.73 -14.23
C LEU A 63 -5.56 9.41 -15.66
N ALA A 64 -6.65 8.67 -15.83
CA ALA A 64 -7.21 8.36 -17.15
C ALA A 64 -7.75 9.61 -17.86
N GLU A 65 -8.36 10.56 -17.11
CA GLU A 65 -8.75 11.88 -17.61
C GLU A 65 -7.54 12.68 -18.12
N SER A 66 -6.40 12.54 -17.45
CA SER A 66 -5.13 13.20 -17.81
C SER A 66 -4.33 12.47 -18.89
N GLY A 67 -4.87 11.39 -19.48
CA GLY A 67 -4.28 10.75 -20.66
C GLY A 67 -3.49 9.48 -20.36
N PHE A 68 -3.43 9.00 -19.12
CA PHE A 68 -2.80 7.72 -18.77
C PHE A 68 -3.76 6.54 -19.01
N VAL A 69 -3.20 5.37 -19.22
CA VAL A 69 -3.92 4.10 -19.09
C VAL A 69 -3.65 3.56 -17.68
N THR A 70 -4.69 3.34 -16.89
CA THR A 70 -4.52 2.88 -15.51
C THR A 70 -4.93 1.42 -15.37
N MET A 71 -4.23 0.72 -14.48
CA MET A 71 -4.48 -0.66 -14.11
C MET A 71 -4.61 -0.77 -12.60
N ARG A 72 -5.69 -1.39 -12.13
CA ARG A 72 -5.94 -1.72 -10.72
C ARG A 72 -6.23 -3.22 -10.62
N TYR A 73 -5.78 -3.88 -9.58
CA TYR A 73 -6.03 -5.30 -9.40
C TYR A 73 -6.32 -5.66 -7.94
N ASP A 74 -7.08 -6.75 -7.74
CA ASP A 74 -7.30 -7.35 -6.43
C ASP A 74 -6.14 -8.29 -6.11
N LYS A 75 -5.57 -8.17 -4.92
CA LYS A 75 -4.64 -9.17 -4.40
C LYS A 75 -5.40 -10.49 -4.15
N LEU A 76 -4.71 -11.62 -4.10
CA LEU A 76 -5.31 -12.95 -3.86
C LEU A 76 -6.25 -12.99 -2.63
N ALA A 77 -5.87 -12.28 -1.57
CA ALA A 77 -6.64 -12.18 -0.33
C ALA A 77 -7.55 -10.93 -0.28
N SER A 78 -7.95 -10.37 -1.42
CA SER A 78 -8.81 -9.20 -1.47
C SER A 78 -9.86 -9.28 -2.60
N GLY A 79 -10.80 -8.33 -2.58
CA GLY A 79 -11.84 -8.23 -3.59
C GLY A 79 -12.97 -9.26 -3.44
N PRO A 80 -13.89 -9.33 -4.41
CA PRO A 80 -15.12 -10.09 -4.29
C PRO A 80 -14.92 -11.62 -4.31
N HIS A 81 -13.79 -12.10 -4.84
CA HIS A 81 -13.53 -13.54 -5.01
C HIS A 81 -12.72 -14.17 -3.88
N VAL A 82 -12.41 -13.42 -2.82
CA VAL A 82 -11.56 -13.89 -1.71
C VAL A 82 -12.12 -15.17 -1.05
N MET A 83 -13.43 -15.22 -0.81
CA MET A 83 -14.06 -16.37 -0.13
C MET A 83 -14.03 -17.64 -0.98
N GLU A 84 -14.19 -17.52 -2.29
CA GLU A 84 -14.13 -18.65 -3.24
C GLU A 84 -12.71 -19.25 -3.33
N ASN A 85 -11.70 -18.42 -3.09
CA ASN A 85 -10.30 -18.78 -3.24
C ASN A 85 -9.59 -19.04 -1.90
N LEU A 86 -10.24 -18.78 -0.77
CA LEU A 86 -9.64 -18.87 0.58
C LEU A 86 -8.91 -20.20 0.82
N SER A 87 -9.54 -21.33 0.54
CA SER A 87 -8.93 -22.65 0.73
C SER A 87 -7.74 -22.93 -0.21
N LYS A 88 -7.69 -22.26 -1.36
CA LYS A 88 -6.63 -22.45 -2.36
C LYS A 88 -5.35 -21.72 -2.00
N PHE A 89 -5.46 -20.51 -1.38
CA PHE A 89 -4.30 -19.71 -1.01
C PHE A 89 -3.90 -19.82 0.46
N THR A 90 -4.75 -20.37 1.35
CA THR A 90 -4.41 -20.57 2.77
C THR A 90 -3.08 -21.31 2.90
N GLY A 91 -2.14 -20.73 3.66
CA GLY A 91 -0.79 -21.25 3.86
C GLY A 91 0.17 -21.05 2.69
N LYS A 92 -0.21 -20.30 1.66
CA LYS A 92 0.60 -20.07 0.45
C LYS A 92 0.87 -18.60 0.12
N LEU A 93 0.17 -17.66 0.77
CA LEU A 93 0.47 -16.24 0.56
C LEU A 93 1.87 -15.92 1.06
N SER A 94 2.63 -15.21 0.23
CA SER A 94 4.03 -14.85 0.49
C SER A 94 4.39 -13.54 -0.21
N MET A 95 5.52 -12.94 0.13
CA MET A 95 6.08 -11.81 -0.63
C MET A 95 6.28 -12.19 -2.11
N GLN A 96 6.60 -13.45 -2.39
CA GLN A 96 6.76 -13.93 -3.77
C GLN A 96 5.41 -13.98 -4.50
N SER A 97 4.31 -14.43 -3.87
CA SER A 97 3.00 -14.43 -4.52
C SER A 97 2.51 -13.01 -4.84
N HIS A 98 2.77 -12.03 -3.97
CA HIS A 98 2.48 -10.61 -4.26
C HIS A 98 3.35 -10.03 -5.37
N LEU A 99 4.61 -10.47 -5.48
CA LEU A 99 5.45 -10.13 -6.63
C LEU A 99 4.88 -10.70 -7.94
N GLU A 100 4.36 -11.91 -7.93
CA GLU A 100 3.72 -12.54 -9.09
C GLU A 100 2.40 -11.85 -9.47
N GLU A 101 1.60 -11.41 -8.49
CA GLU A 101 0.40 -10.59 -8.73
C GLU A 101 0.76 -9.31 -9.48
N LEU A 102 1.74 -8.57 -9.00
CA LEU A 102 2.19 -7.33 -9.63
C LEU A 102 2.83 -7.59 -11.00
N SER A 103 3.61 -8.66 -11.14
CA SER A 103 4.23 -9.02 -12.42
C SER A 103 3.16 -9.32 -13.48
N GLY A 104 2.12 -10.05 -13.12
CA GLY A 104 0.98 -10.31 -14.02
C GLY A 104 0.20 -9.05 -14.38
N ALA A 105 0.05 -8.11 -13.45
CA ALA A 105 -0.56 -6.81 -13.73
C ALA A 105 0.27 -5.99 -14.72
N VAL A 106 1.60 -5.97 -14.55
CA VAL A 106 2.53 -5.28 -15.47
C VAL A 106 2.47 -5.91 -16.86
N GLU A 107 2.55 -7.23 -16.95
CA GLU A 107 2.45 -7.95 -18.22
C GLU A 107 1.12 -7.65 -18.93
N ALA A 108 0.01 -7.76 -18.21
CA ALA A 108 -1.32 -7.51 -18.77
C ALA A 108 -1.50 -6.07 -19.29
N LEU A 109 -0.98 -5.06 -18.55
CA LEU A 109 -1.02 -3.67 -19.01
C LEU A 109 -0.11 -3.45 -20.22
N SER A 110 1.06 -4.05 -20.25
CA SER A 110 2.05 -3.93 -21.34
C SER A 110 1.54 -4.52 -22.67
N LEU A 111 0.65 -5.50 -22.62
CA LEU A 111 0.03 -6.10 -23.80
C LEU A 111 -1.12 -5.27 -24.40
N GLU A 112 -1.55 -4.19 -23.74
CA GLU A 112 -2.55 -3.31 -24.27
C GLU A 112 -1.98 -2.49 -25.45
N LYS A 113 -2.66 -2.55 -26.59
CA LYS A 113 -2.19 -1.98 -27.88
C LYS A 113 -1.87 -0.48 -27.84
N ASN A 114 -2.45 0.24 -26.91
CA ASN A 114 -2.30 1.69 -26.77
C ASN A 114 -1.41 2.08 -25.56
N VAL A 115 -0.67 1.15 -24.97
CA VAL A 115 0.23 1.41 -23.84
C VAL A 115 1.68 1.42 -24.31
N ASP A 116 2.38 2.49 -23.98
CA ASP A 116 3.81 2.66 -24.19
C ASP A 116 4.57 1.91 -23.09
N GLN A 117 5.20 0.79 -23.46
CA GLN A 117 5.93 -0.07 -22.53
C GLN A 117 7.15 0.61 -21.90
N ASP A 118 7.71 1.63 -22.55
CA ASP A 118 8.84 2.40 -22.03
C ASP A 118 8.38 3.50 -21.05
N LYS A 119 7.05 3.66 -20.88
CA LYS A 119 6.43 4.67 -20.01
C LYS A 119 5.45 4.04 -19.04
N LEU A 120 5.92 3.00 -18.35
CA LEU A 120 5.18 2.37 -17.25
C LEU A 120 5.57 2.97 -15.91
N PHE A 121 4.57 3.26 -15.11
CA PHE A 121 4.71 3.80 -13.76
C PHE A 121 3.94 2.92 -12.77
N VAL A 122 4.34 2.97 -11.51
CA VAL A 122 3.57 2.39 -10.42
C VAL A 122 3.20 3.47 -9.41
N LEU A 123 1.95 3.46 -8.97
CA LEU A 123 1.43 4.28 -7.88
C LEU A 123 0.93 3.35 -6.79
N THR A 124 1.41 3.53 -5.58
CA THR A 124 1.15 2.61 -4.48
C THR A 124 0.51 3.31 -3.30
N ASN A 125 -0.15 2.56 -2.45
CA ASN A 125 -0.53 3.01 -1.12
C ASN A 125 0.07 2.08 -0.06
N SER A 126 0.71 2.65 0.97
CA SER A 126 1.15 1.93 2.17
C SER A 126 2.03 0.70 1.84
N GLU A 127 1.62 -0.51 2.27
CA GLU A 127 2.26 -1.81 1.97
C GLU A 127 2.54 -2.00 0.46
N GLY A 128 1.69 -1.47 -0.41
CA GLY A 128 1.90 -1.55 -1.85
C GLY A 128 3.27 -1.04 -2.31
N ALA A 129 3.88 -0.12 -1.55
CA ALA A 129 5.23 0.37 -1.81
C ALA A 129 6.29 -0.74 -1.69
N ILE A 130 6.11 -1.65 -0.74
CA ILE A 130 7.00 -2.80 -0.54
C ILE A 130 6.97 -3.70 -1.79
N HIS A 131 5.78 -3.99 -2.30
CA HIS A 131 5.62 -4.82 -3.51
C HIS A 131 6.23 -4.16 -4.75
N ALA A 132 6.02 -2.85 -4.92
CA ALA A 132 6.58 -2.09 -6.02
C ALA A 132 8.12 -2.02 -5.98
N VAL A 133 8.71 -1.83 -4.80
CA VAL A 133 10.16 -1.83 -4.61
C VAL A 133 10.75 -3.21 -4.87
N ASN A 134 10.14 -4.27 -4.37
CA ASN A 134 10.57 -5.64 -4.66
C ASN A 134 10.53 -5.97 -6.15
N TYR A 135 9.48 -5.54 -6.85
CA TYR A 135 9.38 -5.69 -8.29
C TYR A 135 10.49 -4.92 -9.01
N GLN A 136 10.72 -3.66 -8.64
CA GLN A 136 11.71 -2.80 -9.31
C GLN A 136 13.14 -3.29 -9.12
N LEU A 137 13.47 -3.87 -7.96
CA LEU A 137 14.79 -4.44 -7.70
C LEU A 137 15.07 -5.71 -8.49
N LYS A 138 14.01 -6.50 -8.76
CA LYS A 138 14.09 -7.75 -9.54
C LYS A 138 13.01 -7.77 -10.62
N PRO A 139 13.06 -6.82 -11.56
CA PRO A 139 11.99 -6.69 -12.55
C PRO A 139 11.99 -7.90 -13.48
N SER A 140 10.79 -8.43 -13.73
CA SER A 140 10.61 -9.47 -14.72
C SER A 140 10.80 -8.89 -16.12
N VAL A 141 9.94 -8.07 -16.59
CA VAL A 141 9.89 -7.21 -17.77
C VAL A 141 8.45 -6.69 -17.86
N PRO A 142 8.18 -5.45 -18.23
CA PRO A 142 9.07 -4.30 -18.32
C PRO A 142 9.30 -3.63 -16.96
N LYS A 143 10.33 -2.79 -16.90
CA LYS A 143 10.68 -2.02 -15.71
C LYS A 143 9.86 -0.74 -15.61
N PHE A 144 9.52 -0.32 -14.38
CA PHE A 144 8.90 0.99 -14.16
C PHE A 144 9.88 2.12 -14.46
N LYS A 145 9.42 3.12 -15.21
CA LYS A 145 10.12 4.38 -15.44
C LYS A 145 10.14 5.26 -14.20
N GLY A 146 9.16 5.09 -13.33
CA GLY A 146 9.10 5.80 -12.06
C GLY A 146 8.14 5.15 -11.07
N LEU A 147 8.47 5.30 -9.77
CA LEU A 147 7.71 4.79 -8.65
C LEU A 147 7.14 5.96 -7.85
N LEU A 148 5.83 6.02 -7.68
CA LEU A 148 5.14 6.97 -6.83
C LEU A 148 4.59 6.22 -5.62
N LEU A 149 5.21 6.44 -4.46
CA LEU A 149 4.95 5.73 -3.23
C LEU A 149 4.17 6.64 -2.28
N THR A 150 2.89 6.33 -2.02
CA THR A 150 2.05 7.12 -1.12
C THR A 150 1.88 6.43 0.22
N GLY A 151 2.13 7.16 1.31
CA GLY A 151 2.10 6.63 2.67
C GLY A 151 2.99 5.39 2.89
N PRO A 152 4.20 5.30 2.28
CA PRO A 152 5.05 4.12 2.44
C PRO A 152 5.64 4.06 3.84
N PRO A 153 5.63 2.89 4.52
CA PRO A 153 6.35 2.71 5.78
C PRO A 153 7.86 2.77 5.53
N GLY A 154 8.58 3.61 6.26
CA GLY A 154 10.05 3.65 6.21
C GLY A 154 10.71 2.57 7.04
N ARG A 155 9.99 2.03 8.01
CA ARG A 155 10.40 1.01 8.98
C ARG A 155 9.67 -0.31 8.70
N SER A 156 9.93 -1.32 9.54
CA SER A 156 9.13 -2.54 9.50
C SER A 156 7.66 -2.26 9.85
N VAL A 157 6.77 -3.09 9.32
CA VAL A 157 5.34 -3.00 9.67
C VAL A 157 5.12 -3.21 11.16
N GLY A 158 5.96 -4.05 11.80
CA GLY A 158 5.95 -4.25 13.24
C GLY A 158 6.25 -2.98 14.04
N ASP A 159 7.25 -2.19 13.61
CA ASP A 159 7.59 -0.91 14.26
C ASP A 159 6.50 0.15 14.07
N VAL A 160 5.92 0.21 12.88
CA VAL A 160 4.81 1.13 12.60
C VAL A 160 3.59 0.77 13.46
N ALA A 161 3.24 -0.51 13.54
CA ALA A 161 2.13 -0.99 14.38
C ALA A 161 2.40 -0.76 15.88
N ARG A 162 3.66 -0.88 16.31
CA ARG A 162 4.08 -0.55 17.68
C ARG A 162 3.82 0.91 18.03
N ASP A 163 4.17 1.84 17.14
CA ASP A 163 3.92 3.27 17.35
C ASP A 163 2.43 3.59 17.42
N GLN A 164 1.62 2.98 16.54
CA GLN A 164 0.15 3.10 16.58
C GLN A 164 -0.40 2.58 17.91
N LEU A 165 0.08 1.42 18.37
CA LEU A 165 -0.27 0.85 19.66
C LEU A 165 0.13 1.80 20.81
N ALA A 166 1.35 2.35 20.79
CA ALA A 166 1.84 3.27 21.81
C ALA A 166 0.94 4.50 21.97
N VAL A 167 0.45 5.06 20.86
CA VAL A 167 -0.49 6.17 20.88
C VAL A 167 -1.82 5.75 21.51
N GLN A 168 -2.35 4.56 21.16
CA GLN A 168 -3.64 4.08 21.66
C GLN A 168 -3.63 3.80 23.17
N ILE A 169 -2.51 3.33 23.72
CA ILE A 169 -2.39 2.95 25.13
C ILE A 169 -1.70 4.02 25.99
N ALA A 170 -1.36 5.18 25.45
CA ALA A 170 -0.57 6.22 26.12
C ALA A 170 -1.13 6.64 27.51
N SER A 171 -2.44 6.56 27.69
CA SER A 171 -3.11 6.90 28.95
C SER A 171 -3.21 5.72 29.93
N MET A 172 -2.80 4.52 29.54
CA MET A 172 -2.86 3.34 30.41
C MET A 172 -1.66 3.31 31.36
N PRO A 173 -1.87 2.98 32.66
CA PRO A 173 -0.76 2.90 33.64
C PRO A 173 0.33 1.93 33.21
N ASP A 174 -0.04 0.80 32.59
CA ASP A 174 0.86 -0.30 32.24
C ASP A 174 1.33 -0.22 30.78
N SER A 175 1.23 0.97 30.15
CA SER A 175 1.53 1.16 28.71
C SER A 175 2.91 0.64 28.32
N GLN A 176 3.94 0.88 29.14
CA GLN A 176 5.30 0.41 28.85
C GLN A 176 5.41 -1.13 28.94
N GLU A 177 4.73 -1.76 29.88
CA GLU A 177 4.72 -3.22 30.02
C GLU A 177 4.00 -3.88 28.83
N ILE A 178 2.87 -3.30 28.39
CA ILE A 178 2.15 -3.75 27.20
C ILE A 178 3.06 -3.68 25.97
N LEU A 179 3.81 -2.58 25.78
CA LEU A 179 4.75 -2.45 24.67
C LEU A 179 5.90 -3.47 24.75
N ASN A 180 6.42 -3.74 25.92
CA ASN A 180 7.46 -4.74 26.11
C ASN A 180 6.97 -6.16 25.75
N GLU A 181 5.74 -6.50 26.14
CA GLU A 181 5.12 -7.78 25.77
C GLU A 181 4.84 -7.87 24.27
N TYR A 182 4.40 -6.77 23.65
CA TYR A 182 4.28 -6.68 22.19
C TYR A 182 5.63 -6.94 21.52
N ASP A 183 6.70 -6.26 21.93
CA ASP A 183 8.04 -6.39 21.35
C ASP A 183 8.57 -7.83 21.43
N LYS A 184 8.37 -8.50 22.56
CA LYS A 184 8.72 -9.92 22.74
C LYS A 184 7.95 -10.82 21.78
N ALA A 185 6.63 -10.59 21.68
CA ALA A 185 5.75 -11.38 20.84
C ALA A 185 6.11 -11.22 19.34
N ILE A 186 6.35 -9.98 18.89
CA ILE A 186 6.75 -9.71 17.50
C ILE A 186 8.12 -10.31 17.19
N SER A 187 9.08 -10.17 18.10
CA SER A 187 10.39 -10.81 17.92
C SER A 187 10.26 -12.34 17.77
N ALA A 188 9.49 -12.98 18.65
CA ALA A 188 9.25 -14.43 18.56
C ALA A 188 8.59 -14.78 17.21
N PHE A 189 7.59 -14.02 16.77
CA PHE A 189 6.89 -14.22 15.50
C PHE A 189 7.83 -14.16 14.30
N ILE A 190 8.65 -13.13 14.22
CA ILE A 190 9.59 -12.92 13.10
C ILE A 190 10.58 -14.08 13.01
N PHE A 191 11.12 -14.54 14.15
CA PHE A 191 12.04 -15.69 14.20
C PHE A 191 11.37 -17.06 14.03
N GLY A 192 10.06 -17.11 13.86
CA GLY A 192 9.32 -18.37 13.67
C GLY A 192 9.04 -19.12 14.95
N ASN A 193 9.28 -18.52 16.11
CA ASN A 193 8.98 -19.09 17.41
C ASN A 193 7.49 -18.92 17.76
N PRO A 194 6.90 -19.79 18.60
CA PRO A 194 5.54 -19.57 19.11
C PRO A 194 5.44 -18.24 19.87
N ILE A 195 4.34 -17.52 19.69
CA ILE A 195 4.02 -16.36 20.53
C ILE A 195 3.31 -16.85 21.79
N GLU A 196 3.87 -16.55 22.95
CA GLU A 196 3.18 -16.66 24.22
C GLU A 196 2.44 -15.35 24.50
N ILE A 197 1.11 -15.37 24.36
CA ILE A 197 0.28 -14.18 24.56
C ILE A 197 -0.07 -14.09 26.06
N ASN A 198 0.45 -13.05 26.71
CA ASN A 198 0.11 -12.75 28.09
C ASN A 198 -1.41 -12.52 28.23
N PRO A 199 -2.15 -13.29 29.03
CA PRO A 199 -3.59 -13.18 29.19
C PRO A 199 -4.05 -11.83 29.76
N MET A 200 -3.15 -11.10 30.44
CA MET A 200 -3.42 -9.78 31.03
C MET A 200 -3.40 -8.64 29.99
N LEU A 201 -2.89 -8.87 28.78
CA LEU A 201 -2.88 -7.86 27.72
C LEU A 201 -4.30 -7.40 27.36
N PRO A 202 -4.49 -6.12 27.00
CA PRO A 202 -5.76 -5.61 26.48
C PRO A 202 -6.29 -6.44 25.30
N ALA A 203 -7.59 -6.58 25.22
CA ALA A 203 -8.22 -7.40 24.16
C ALA A 203 -7.80 -7.04 22.73
N PRO A 204 -7.69 -5.74 22.33
CA PRO A 204 -7.21 -5.38 21.01
C PRO A 204 -5.78 -5.85 20.72
N VAL A 205 -4.88 -5.78 21.70
CA VAL A 205 -3.49 -6.24 21.56
C VAL A 205 -3.44 -7.75 21.38
N LYS A 206 -4.21 -8.50 22.20
CA LYS A 206 -4.33 -9.97 22.04
C LYS A 206 -4.86 -10.34 20.65
N GLN A 207 -5.88 -9.67 20.18
CA GLN A 207 -6.45 -9.90 18.85
C GLN A 207 -5.45 -9.63 17.74
N LEU A 208 -4.67 -8.53 17.83
CA LEU A 208 -3.60 -8.23 16.90
C LEU A 208 -2.58 -9.37 16.85
N LEU A 209 -2.04 -9.76 18.00
CA LEU A 209 -1.04 -10.84 18.09
C LEU A 209 -1.58 -12.19 17.57
N GLN A 210 -2.84 -12.52 17.87
CA GLN A 210 -3.49 -13.71 17.33
C GLN A 210 -3.67 -13.67 15.82
N SER A 211 -3.97 -12.50 15.26
CA SER A 211 -4.18 -12.32 13.82
C SER A 211 -2.93 -12.59 13.00
N LEU A 212 -1.73 -12.42 13.58
CA LEU A 212 -0.46 -12.68 12.89
C LEU A 212 -0.31 -14.14 12.43
N TYR A 213 -0.90 -15.07 13.18
CA TYR A 213 -0.88 -16.50 12.86
C TYR A 213 -2.06 -16.98 12.01
N ASN A 214 -2.85 -16.06 11.47
CA ASN A 214 -3.95 -16.47 10.59
C ASN A 214 -3.39 -17.27 9.40
N PRO A 215 -3.74 -18.56 9.25
CA PRO A 215 -3.21 -19.39 8.16
C PRO A 215 -3.48 -18.84 6.77
N ALA A 216 -4.55 -18.05 6.60
CA ALA A 216 -4.85 -17.42 5.33
C ALA A 216 -3.78 -16.41 4.90
N ASN A 217 -3.05 -15.80 5.86
CA ASN A 217 -2.03 -14.80 5.60
C ASN A 217 -0.59 -15.32 5.74
N MET A 218 -0.42 -16.60 6.10
CA MET A 218 0.92 -17.17 6.25
C MET A 218 1.42 -17.80 4.94
N PRO A 219 2.75 -17.74 4.64
CA PRO A 219 3.84 -17.11 5.42
C PRO A 219 3.94 -15.59 5.28
N PHE A 220 3.16 -14.96 4.42
CA PHE A 220 3.25 -13.53 4.06
C PHE A 220 3.32 -12.60 5.27
N SER A 221 2.45 -12.79 6.27
CA SER A 221 2.44 -11.90 7.44
C SER A 221 3.78 -11.88 8.17
N ARG A 222 4.46 -13.04 8.29
CA ARG A 222 5.79 -13.10 8.90
C ARG A 222 6.86 -12.40 8.05
N GLU A 223 6.84 -12.64 6.75
CA GLU A 223 7.76 -12.01 5.81
C GLU A 223 7.59 -10.49 5.82
N LEU A 224 6.34 -10.00 5.79
CA LEU A 224 6.01 -8.58 5.82
C LEU A 224 6.46 -7.90 7.12
N TRP A 225 6.23 -8.54 8.27
CA TRP A 225 6.58 -7.97 9.59
C TRP A 225 8.08 -7.94 9.83
N ALA A 226 8.85 -8.79 9.16
CA ALA A 226 10.30 -8.75 9.15
C ALA A 226 10.89 -7.77 8.12
N TYR A 227 10.08 -7.26 7.18
CA TYR A 227 10.57 -6.44 6.07
C TYR A 227 10.62 -4.96 6.46
N SER A 228 11.77 -4.32 6.26
CA SER A 228 11.94 -2.88 6.35
C SER A 228 12.21 -2.30 4.97
N LEU A 229 11.32 -1.43 4.48
CA LEU A 229 11.44 -0.85 3.14
C LEU A 229 12.76 -0.08 2.96
N SER A 230 13.23 0.59 4.02
CA SER A 230 14.48 1.38 3.99
C SER A 230 15.72 0.55 3.69
N ASP A 231 15.71 -0.74 4.00
CA ASP A 231 16.87 -1.62 3.78
C ASP A 231 17.07 -1.96 2.29
N TYR A 232 16.03 -1.82 1.49
CA TYR A 232 16.01 -2.23 0.09
C TYR A 232 15.89 -1.07 -0.90
N ILE A 233 15.10 -0.05 -0.58
CA ILE A 233 14.77 1.06 -1.50
C ILE A 233 16.00 1.81 -2.01
N GLY A 234 17.07 1.87 -1.23
CA GLY A 234 18.34 2.49 -1.61
C GLY A 234 19.04 1.86 -2.82
N GLY A 235 18.62 0.66 -3.22
CA GLY A 235 19.10 0.00 -4.45
C GLY A 235 18.45 0.51 -5.74
N ILE A 236 17.40 1.32 -5.65
CA ILE A 236 16.67 1.87 -6.80
C ILE A 236 17.32 3.20 -7.20
N MET A 237 17.65 3.35 -8.47
CA MET A 237 18.22 4.57 -9.05
C MET A 237 17.26 5.28 -10.02
N ASP A 238 16.12 4.67 -10.30
CA ASP A 238 15.06 5.23 -11.13
C ASP A 238 14.36 6.40 -10.41
N SER A 239 13.48 7.11 -11.13
CA SER A 239 12.70 8.21 -10.53
C SER A 239 11.77 7.68 -9.44
N ILE A 240 11.88 8.24 -8.23
CA ILE A 240 11.01 7.92 -7.10
C ILE A 240 10.41 9.20 -6.55
N MET A 241 9.10 9.18 -6.29
CA MET A 241 8.44 10.14 -5.43
C MET A 241 7.89 9.44 -4.20
N VAL A 242 8.24 9.94 -3.01
CA VAL A 242 7.63 9.58 -1.73
C VAL A 242 6.67 10.68 -1.34
N LEU A 243 5.39 10.34 -1.16
CA LEU A 243 4.34 11.27 -0.77
C LEU A 243 3.66 10.76 0.49
N ILE A 244 3.81 11.48 1.61
CA ILE A 244 3.17 11.14 2.89
C ILE A 244 2.40 12.36 3.38
N GLY A 245 1.10 12.23 3.57
CA GLY A 245 0.27 13.32 4.07
C GLY A 245 0.62 13.69 5.51
N LYS A 246 0.54 14.98 5.86
CA LYS A 246 0.78 15.41 7.25
C LYS A 246 -0.38 15.06 8.19
N LYS A 247 -1.51 14.66 7.65
CA LYS A 247 -2.67 14.12 8.38
C LYS A 247 -2.69 12.58 8.43
N ASP A 248 -1.64 11.94 7.95
CA ASP A 248 -1.47 10.49 8.04
C ASP A 248 -1.16 10.11 9.49
N ILE A 249 -2.08 9.35 10.13
CA ILE A 249 -1.90 8.81 11.48
C ILE A 249 -1.41 7.36 11.48
N GLN A 250 -1.28 6.75 10.32
CA GLN A 250 -0.78 5.38 10.20
C GLN A 250 0.73 5.36 9.94
N VAL A 251 1.21 6.20 9.03
CA VAL A 251 2.64 6.35 8.72
C VAL A 251 3.08 7.77 9.07
N ASN A 252 4.06 7.88 9.94
CA ASN A 252 4.53 9.17 10.41
C ASN A 252 5.44 9.85 9.39
N TRP A 253 4.95 10.92 8.74
CA TRP A 253 5.68 11.62 7.69
C TRP A 253 7.06 12.15 8.11
N LYS A 254 7.27 12.49 9.40
CA LYS A 254 8.56 12.94 9.92
C LYS A 254 9.50 11.77 10.11
N ILE A 255 9.06 10.72 10.81
CA ILE A 255 9.88 9.57 11.15
C ILE A 255 10.16 8.75 9.89
N ASP A 256 9.11 8.22 9.27
CA ASP A 256 9.23 7.35 8.10
C ASP A 256 9.79 8.10 6.89
N GLY A 257 9.36 9.37 6.69
CA GLY A 257 9.91 10.23 5.65
C GLY A 257 11.42 10.47 5.81
N SER A 258 11.90 10.74 7.02
CA SER A 258 13.33 10.96 7.27
C SER A 258 14.16 9.70 7.05
N ILE A 259 13.62 8.53 7.42
CA ILE A 259 14.28 7.24 7.20
C ILE A 259 14.40 6.97 5.69
N LEU A 260 13.32 7.17 4.93
CA LEU A 260 13.33 7.00 3.48
C LEU A 260 14.22 8.01 2.76
N GLN A 261 14.26 9.26 3.22
CA GLN A 261 15.20 10.27 2.72
C GLN A 261 16.66 9.83 2.89
N LYS A 262 16.98 9.27 4.06
CA LYS A 262 18.32 8.72 4.33
C LYS A 262 18.64 7.54 3.44
N ALA A 263 17.71 6.59 3.29
CA ALA A 263 17.87 5.42 2.44
C ALA A 263 18.07 5.78 0.96
N LEU A 264 17.34 6.79 0.47
CA LEU A 264 17.40 7.28 -0.91
C LEU A 264 18.44 8.40 -1.12
N SER A 265 19.32 8.68 -0.17
CA SER A 265 20.28 9.79 -0.24
C SER A 265 21.22 9.76 -1.45
N LYS A 266 21.45 8.59 -2.05
CA LYS A 266 22.25 8.41 -3.26
C LYS A 266 21.43 8.55 -4.56
N ASN A 267 20.12 8.48 -4.49
CA ASN A 267 19.25 8.61 -5.65
C ASN A 267 18.93 10.10 -5.90
N LYS A 268 19.55 10.68 -6.94
CA LYS A 268 19.37 12.10 -7.31
C LYS A 268 17.99 12.39 -7.93
N SER A 269 17.26 11.36 -8.34
CA SER A 269 15.92 11.46 -8.92
C SER A 269 14.81 11.15 -7.89
N ALA A 270 15.18 11.03 -6.62
CA ALA A 270 14.23 10.89 -5.53
C ALA A 270 13.66 12.25 -5.11
N SER A 271 12.36 12.32 -4.94
CA SER A 271 11.63 13.49 -4.45
C SER A 271 10.71 13.13 -3.29
N PHE A 272 10.48 14.10 -2.41
CA PHE A 272 9.68 13.92 -1.20
C PHE A 272 8.67 15.04 -1.08
N VAL A 273 7.41 14.70 -0.92
CA VAL A 273 6.31 15.68 -0.78
C VAL A 273 5.43 15.29 0.40
N TYR A 274 5.10 16.29 1.20
CA TYR A 274 4.30 16.12 2.42
C TYR A 274 3.08 17.06 2.39
N PRO A 275 1.99 16.68 1.69
CA PRO A 275 0.78 17.50 1.60
C PRO A 275 0.21 17.80 2.99
N GLU A 276 -0.16 19.07 3.22
CA GLU A 276 -0.57 19.56 4.53
C GLU A 276 -1.85 18.89 5.07
N LEU A 277 -2.80 18.63 4.17
CA LEU A 277 -4.14 18.18 4.53
C LEU A 277 -4.48 16.76 4.00
N ALA A 278 -3.53 16.04 3.41
CA ALA A 278 -3.76 14.67 2.99
C ALA A 278 -3.62 13.69 4.16
N ASN A 279 -4.56 12.75 4.28
CA ASN A 279 -4.49 11.62 5.19
C ASN A 279 -3.83 10.38 4.52
N HIS A 280 -3.80 9.23 5.19
CA HIS A 280 -3.14 8.01 4.71
C HIS A 280 -3.64 7.51 3.34
N VAL A 281 -4.90 7.70 3.02
CA VAL A 281 -5.50 7.33 1.74
C VAL A 281 -5.64 8.53 0.79
N LEU A 282 -4.88 9.59 1.04
CA LEU A 282 -4.86 10.82 0.25
C LEU A 282 -6.18 11.60 0.22
N LYS A 283 -7.08 11.37 1.17
CA LYS A 283 -8.26 12.21 1.34
C LYS A 283 -7.90 13.49 2.08
N HIS A 284 -8.61 14.56 1.73
CA HIS A 284 -8.50 15.86 2.39
C HIS A 284 -9.05 15.78 3.81
N GLU A 285 -8.28 16.29 4.80
CA GLU A 285 -8.61 16.24 6.22
C GLU A 285 -8.27 17.57 6.88
N GLU A 286 -9.30 18.27 7.35
CA GLU A 286 -9.15 19.58 7.99
C GLU A 286 -8.92 19.49 9.51
N LEU A 287 -9.32 18.38 10.14
CA LEU A 287 -9.15 18.25 11.58
C LEU A 287 -7.65 18.34 11.96
N PRO A 288 -7.36 19.01 13.09
CA PRO A 288 -6.02 18.99 13.67
C PRO A 288 -5.54 17.55 13.93
N ALA A 289 -4.25 17.32 13.74
CA ALA A 289 -3.68 15.96 13.87
C ALA A 289 -3.88 15.33 15.25
N ASP A 290 -3.94 16.13 16.30
CA ASP A 290 -4.20 15.71 17.69
C ASP A 290 -5.66 15.28 17.95
N ARG A 291 -6.56 15.55 17.00
CA ARG A 291 -7.97 15.12 17.04
C ARG A 291 -8.26 13.94 16.13
N LEU A 292 -7.29 13.50 15.33
CA LEU A 292 -7.45 12.36 14.44
C LEU A 292 -7.28 11.06 15.22
N THR A 293 -8.38 10.43 15.56
CA THR A 293 -8.38 9.08 16.15
C THR A 293 -8.49 8.01 15.06
N ALA A 294 -8.04 6.80 15.35
CA ALA A 294 -8.17 5.67 14.41
C ALA A 294 -9.64 5.39 14.05
N GLU A 295 -10.57 5.55 15.01
CA GLU A 295 -12.02 5.38 14.81
C GLU A 295 -12.59 6.43 13.85
N TYR A 296 -12.27 7.71 14.10
CA TYR A 296 -12.70 8.81 13.22
C TYR A 296 -12.18 8.60 11.80
N VAL A 297 -10.88 8.41 11.66
CA VAL A 297 -10.24 8.24 10.34
C VAL A 297 -10.78 7.02 9.62
N GLY A 298 -10.95 5.89 10.32
CA GLY A 298 -11.53 4.67 9.75
C GLY A 298 -12.95 4.89 9.21
N SER A 299 -13.78 5.65 9.90
CA SER A 299 -15.15 5.95 9.46
C SER A 299 -15.21 6.94 8.28
N HIS A 300 -14.18 7.78 8.10
CA HIS A 300 -14.18 8.85 7.11
C HIS A 300 -13.40 8.53 5.83
N TYR A 301 -12.53 7.52 5.82
CA TYR A 301 -11.70 7.22 4.64
C TYR A 301 -12.50 7.06 3.34
N ASN A 302 -13.63 6.37 3.40
CA ASN A 302 -14.45 6.06 2.23
C ASN A 302 -15.84 6.71 2.30
N ALA A 303 -16.04 7.71 3.17
CA ALA A 303 -17.30 8.43 3.27
C ALA A 303 -17.60 9.20 1.97
N ALA A 304 -18.88 9.28 1.62
CA ALA A 304 -19.32 9.79 0.31
C ALA A 304 -18.97 11.26 0.07
N ASP A 305 -18.83 12.04 1.13
CA ASP A 305 -18.52 13.48 1.11
C ASP A 305 -17.01 13.78 1.13
N THR A 306 -16.15 12.77 1.24
CA THR A 306 -14.71 12.98 1.24
C THR A 306 -14.15 13.15 -0.18
N MET A 307 -13.15 13.98 -0.34
CA MET A 307 -12.47 14.24 -1.61
C MET A 307 -10.98 13.93 -1.52
N ILE A 308 -10.37 13.58 -2.65
CA ILE A 308 -8.90 13.50 -2.72
C ILE A 308 -8.31 14.87 -2.44
N ASP A 309 -7.29 14.92 -1.62
CA ASP A 309 -6.57 16.16 -1.33
C ASP A 309 -6.01 16.78 -2.62
N LYS A 310 -6.28 18.08 -2.79
CA LYS A 310 -5.92 18.78 -4.03
C LYS A 310 -4.41 18.84 -4.22
N GLN A 311 -3.66 19.10 -3.16
CA GLN A 311 -2.19 19.15 -3.25
C GLN A 311 -1.63 17.78 -3.61
N ALA A 312 -2.16 16.72 -3.02
CA ALA A 312 -1.72 15.35 -3.31
C ALA A 312 -1.96 14.99 -4.79
N ILE A 313 -3.18 15.18 -5.30
CA ILE A 313 -3.48 14.78 -6.68
C ILE A 313 -2.76 15.64 -7.71
N ASP A 314 -2.64 16.96 -7.49
CA ASP A 314 -1.91 17.85 -8.39
C ASP A 314 -0.42 17.48 -8.42
N THR A 315 0.16 17.11 -7.28
CA THR A 315 1.53 16.61 -7.19
C THR A 315 1.74 15.33 -7.98
N ILE A 316 0.84 14.36 -7.82
CA ILE A 316 0.86 13.09 -8.55
C ILE A 316 0.84 13.33 -10.07
N LEU A 317 -0.12 14.12 -10.54
CA LEU A 317 -0.28 14.44 -11.96
C LEU A 317 0.91 15.21 -12.52
N SER A 318 1.40 16.22 -11.80
CA SER A 318 2.53 17.03 -12.22
C SER A 318 3.82 16.18 -12.35
N TRP A 319 4.08 15.32 -11.37
CA TRP A 319 5.28 14.47 -11.37
C TRP A 319 5.25 13.45 -12.51
N LEU A 320 4.12 12.76 -12.70
CA LEU A 320 3.95 11.79 -13.79
C LEU A 320 4.09 12.47 -15.16
N ASN A 321 3.45 13.63 -15.36
CA ASN A 321 3.55 14.38 -16.63
C ASN A 321 4.96 14.91 -16.89
N GLY A 322 5.75 15.18 -15.87
CA GLY A 322 7.16 15.59 -16.00
C GLY A 322 8.10 14.47 -16.45
N LEU A 323 7.64 13.21 -16.39
CA LEU A 323 8.42 12.04 -16.79
C LEU A 323 7.96 11.42 -18.13
N VAL A 324 6.84 11.85 -18.68
CA VAL A 324 6.29 11.37 -19.97
C VAL A 324 6.89 12.15 -21.13
#